data_70564d7779280dddef6f90007677aa5c
#
_entry.id   70564d7779280dddef6f90007677aa5c
#
_cell.length_a   1.000
_cell.length_b   1.000
_cell.length_c   1.000
_cell.angle_alpha   90.00
_cell.angle_beta   90.00
_cell.angle_gamma   90.00
#
_symmetry.space_group_name_H-M   'P 1'
#
loop_
_entity.id
_entity.type
_entity.pdbx_description
1 polymer ?
#
loop_
_entity_poly.entity_id
_entity_poly.type
_entity_poly.pdbx_seq_one_letter_code
_entity_poly.pdbx_strand_id
1 'polypeptide(L)'
;IKDFFHGLFTWNWSSENWHSTVMAFKIDMGWFQGNFGQILSRFTWELPQTLFGHLGSQTENLFEGVKSVSYYGGATAVETYSAKWGGFTLGSFIIGHRGLHADPNNSLFQHEYGHYLQSRASGPLYLGKYAIPSFYDTMFGRGNHKYHSVEQDANARAIKYFEKRIPGFADRRNKGINEGWDHYNYPI
;
A
#
# COMPACT_ATOMS: atom_id res chain seq x y z
N ILE A 1 9.61 -11.07 18.81
CA ILE A 1 11.03 -10.65 18.95
C ILE A 1 11.82 -11.69 19.72
N LYS A 2 11.36 -12.15 20.90
CA LYS A 2 12.05 -13.21 21.66
C LYS A 2 12.21 -14.49 20.84
N ASP A 3 11.15 -14.92 20.14
CA ASP A 3 11.13 -16.17 19.37
C ASP A 3 11.99 -16.10 18.11
N PHE A 4 12.08 -14.93 17.46
CA PHE A 4 12.98 -14.71 16.32
C PHE A 4 14.45 -14.89 16.74
N PHE A 5 14.87 -14.22 17.81
CA PHE A 5 16.24 -14.38 18.31
C PHE A 5 16.49 -15.77 18.88
N HIS A 6 15.50 -16.41 19.50
CA HIS A 6 15.61 -17.77 19.97
C HIS A 6 15.80 -18.75 18.80
N GLY A 7 15.01 -18.62 17.73
CA GLY A 7 15.15 -19.41 16.51
C GLY A 7 16.52 -19.26 15.85
N LEU A 8 17.06 -18.03 15.81
CA LEU A 8 18.37 -17.73 15.23
C LEU A 8 19.53 -18.42 16.00
N PHE A 9 19.42 -18.53 17.32
CA PHE A 9 20.44 -19.13 18.18
C PHE A 9 20.29 -20.63 18.41
N THR A 10 19.08 -21.17 18.25
CA THR A 10 18.79 -22.58 18.54
C THR A 10 18.57 -23.45 17.31
N TRP A 11 18.51 -22.85 16.10
CA TRP A 11 18.10 -23.51 14.84
C TRP A 11 16.72 -24.17 14.93
N ASN A 12 15.91 -23.80 15.91
CA ASN A 12 14.59 -24.33 16.10
C ASN A 12 13.56 -23.37 15.47
N TRP A 13 13.34 -23.54 14.17
CA TRP A 13 12.41 -22.73 13.39
C TRP A 13 11.00 -23.25 13.56
N SER A 14 10.19 -22.54 14.34
CA SER A 14 8.74 -22.77 14.33
C SER A 14 8.14 -22.39 12.97
N SER A 15 6.97 -22.92 12.62
CA SER A 15 6.25 -22.54 11.39
C SER A 15 5.96 -21.04 11.32
N GLU A 16 5.76 -20.39 12.45
CA GLU A 16 5.53 -18.94 12.59
C GLU A 16 6.79 -18.13 12.26
N ASN A 17 7.96 -18.53 12.78
CA ASN A 17 9.24 -17.90 12.44
C ASN A 17 9.56 -18.04 10.95
N TRP A 18 9.20 -19.15 10.34
CA TRP A 18 9.38 -19.34 8.91
C TRP A 18 8.49 -18.41 8.10
N HIS A 19 7.22 -18.24 8.51
CA HIS A 19 6.31 -17.31 7.87
C HIS A 19 6.86 -15.87 7.89
N SER A 20 7.22 -15.34 9.05
CA SER A 20 7.78 -13.99 9.20
C SER A 20 9.07 -13.80 8.39
N THR A 21 9.92 -14.83 8.31
CA THR A 21 11.15 -14.79 7.48
C THR A 21 10.80 -14.67 5.99
N VAL A 22 9.84 -15.45 5.51
CA VAL A 22 9.36 -15.38 4.12
C VAL A 22 8.73 -14.02 3.83
N MET A 23 7.94 -13.47 4.76
CA MET A 23 7.33 -12.15 4.59
C MET A 23 8.39 -11.05 4.57
N ALA A 24 9.40 -11.09 5.42
CA ALA A 24 10.52 -10.15 5.40
C ALA A 24 11.21 -10.13 4.03
N PHE A 25 11.55 -11.31 3.51
CA PHE A 25 12.16 -11.41 2.19
C PHE A 25 11.26 -10.86 1.08
N LYS A 26 9.94 -11.14 1.14
CA LYS A 26 9.00 -10.58 0.18
C LYS A 26 8.90 -9.05 0.29
N ILE A 27 8.92 -8.49 1.50
CA ILE A 27 8.94 -7.04 1.70
C ILE A 27 10.21 -6.45 1.06
N ASP A 28 11.37 -7.06 1.28
CA ASP A 28 12.64 -6.61 0.66
C ASP A 28 12.58 -6.68 -0.87
N MET A 29 12.00 -7.72 -1.44
CA MET A 29 11.79 -7.84 -2.88
C MET A 29 10.89 -6.74 -3.46
N GLY A 30 10.13 -6.04 -2.63
CA GLY A 30 9.35 -4.87 -3.00
C GLY A 30 10.17 -3.74 -3.63
N TRP A 31 11.43 -3.60 -3.24
CA TRP A 31 12.35 -2.60 -3.83
C TRP A 31 12.60 -2.81 -5.32
N PHE A 32 12.49 -4.03 -5.79
CA PHE A 32 12.86 -4.45 -7.15
C PHE A 32 11.63 -4.74 -8.04
N GLN A 33 10.41 -4.41 -7.57
CA GLN A 33 9.20 -4.64 -8.34
C GLN A 33 8.97 -3.59 -9.44
N GLY A 34 8.39 -4.01 -10.57
CA GLY A 34 8.01 -3.12 -11.66
C GLY A 34 9.08 -2.94 -12.73
N ASN A 35 8.97 -1.86 -13.51
CA ASN A 35 9.94 -1.55 -14.56
C ASN A 35 11.16 -0.77 -14.04
N PHE A 36 12.18 -0.65 -14.87
CA PHE A 36 13.43 0.03 -14.51
C PHE A 36 13.21 1.45 -13.95
N GLY A 37 12.32 2.25 -14.55
CA GLY A 37 12.03 3.60 -14.07
C GLY A 37 11.37 3.62 -12.69
N GLN A 38 10.56 2.59 -12.37
CA GLN A 38 9.95 2.43 -11.05
C GLN A 38 10.97 1.97 -9.99
N ILE A 39 11.90 1.12 -10.39
CA ILE A 39 13.01 0.70 -9.51
C ILE A 39 13.91 1.91 -9.24
N LEU A 40 14.33 2.62 -10.29
CA LEU A 40 15.20 3.79 -10.16
C LEU A 40 14.57 4.87 -9.26
N SER A 41 13.25 5.12 -9.38
CA SER A 41 12.58 6.14 -8.58
C SER A 41 12.70 5.89 -7.08
N ARG A 42 12.59 4.62 -6.65
CA ARG A 42 12.70 4.23 -5.23
C ARG A 42 14.06 4.51 -4.62
N PHE A 43 15.12 4.38 -5.42
CA PHE A 43 16.49 4.67 -4.97
C PHE A 43 16.92 6.12 -5.17
N THR A 44 16.04 6.96 -5.70
CA THR A 44 16.31 8.38 -6.00
C THR A 44 15.26 9.29 -5.37
N TRP A 45 14.33 9.84 -6.17
CA TRP A 45 13.40 10.86 -5.67
C TRP A 45 12.24 10.34 -4.81
N GLU A 46 11.93 9.04 -4.85
CA GLU A 46 10.96 8.42 -3.93
C GLU A 46 11.62 7.78 -2.70
N LEU A 47 12.95 7.88 -2.55
CA LEU A 47 13.69 7.17 -1.51
C LEU A 47 13.16 7.43 -0.09
N PRO A 48 12.91 8.68 0.36
CA PRO A 48 12.49 8.92 1.74
C PRO A 48 11.19 8.19 2.10
N GLN A 49 10.13 8.38 1.31
CA GLN A 49 8.84 7.76 1.59
C GLN A 49 8.85 6.24 1.37
N THR A 50 9.61 5.75 0.39
CA THR A 50 9.76 4.31 0.16
C THR A 50 10.48 3.64 1.32
N LEU A 51 11.52 4.29 1.86
CA LEU A 51 12.22 3.79 3.04
C LEU A 51 11.30 3.73 4.26
N PHE A 52 10.49 4.75 4.51
CA PHE A 52 9.51 4.72 5.60
C PHE A 52 8.47 3.62 5.40
N GLY A 53 7.97 3.42 4.19
CA GLY A 53 7.03 2.34 3.88
C GLY A 53 7.65 0.96 4.08
N HIS A 54 8.89 0.77 3.63
CA HIS A 54 9.64 -0.47 3.87
C HIS A 54 9.86 -0.73 5.36
N LEU A 55 10.37 0.26 6.11
CA LEU A 55 10.59 0.12 7.56
C LEU A 55 9.29 -0.15 8.32
N GLY A 56 8.19 0.53 7.96
CA GLY A 56 6.87 0.26 8.52
C GLY A 56 6.42 -1.18 8.26
N SER A 57 6.58 -1.65 7.02
CA SER A 57 6.25 -3.04 6.64
C SER A 57 7.08 -4.06 7.41
N GLN A 58 8.39 -3.83 7.55
CA GLN A 58 9.26 -4.71 8.33
C GLN A 58 8.95 -4.66 9.84
N THR A 59 8.56 -3.50 10.36
CA THR A 59 8.11 -3.37 11.74
C THR A 59 6.83 -4.17 11.99
N GLU A 60 5.82 -4.07 11.13
CA GLU A 60 4.62 -4.91 11.20
C GLU A 60 4.98 -6.40 11.16
N ASN A 61 5.90 -6.79 10.27
CA ASN A 61 6.33 -8.18 10.17
C ASN A 61 7.09 -8.67 11.43
N LEU A 62 7.89 -7.81 12.03
CA LEU A 62 8.63 -8.12 13.26
C LEU A 62 7.69 -8.42 14.44
N PHE A 63 6.51 -7.82 14.46
CA PHE A 63 5.44 -8.09 15.44
C PHE A 63 4.44 -9.15 14.96
N GLU A 64 4.79 -9.93 13.93
CA GLU A 64 3.94 -10.99 13.36
C GLU A 64 2.60 -10.47 12.81
N GLY A 65 2.53 -9.17 12.51
CA GLY A 65 1.33 -8.49 12.00
C GLY A 65 1.06 -8.74 10.53
N VAL A 66 2.07 -9.19 9.74
CA VAL A 66 1.94 -9.39 8.29
C VAL A 66 1.37 -10.75 7.97
N LYS A 67 0.26 -10.76 7.24
CA LYS A 67 -0.42 -11.96 6.75
C LYS A 67 0.09 -12.39 5.38
N SER A 68 0.21 -11.43 4.45
CA SER A 68 0.67 -11.72 3.08
C SER A 68 1.32 -10.50 2.45
N VAL A 69 2.14 -10.75 1.42
CA VAL A 69 2.76 -9.73 0.58
C VAL A 69 2.52 -10.08 -0.89
N SER A 70 2.05 -9.13 -1.66
CA SER A 70 1.75 -9.25 -3.08
C SER A 70 2.20 -8.01 -3.87
N TYR A 71 2.33 -8.13 -5.20
CA TYR A 71 2.89 -7.07 -6.04
C TYR A 71 2.05 -6.81 -7.27
N TYR A 72 1.90 -5.54 -7.63
CA TYR A 72 1.28 -5.15 -8.88
C TYR A 72 1.79 -3.78 -9.34
N GLY A 73 2.17 -3.66 -10.61
CA GLY A 73 2.50 -2.38 -11.24
C GLY A 73 3.59 -1.56 -10.54
N GLY A 74 4.50 -2.24 -9.85
CA GLY A 74 5.57 -1.63 -9.07
C GLY A 74 5.22 -1.34 -7.61
N ALA A 75 3.97 -1.46 -7.20
CA ALA A 75 3.60 -1.38 -5.79
C ALA A 75 3.71 -2.73 -5.08
N THR A 76 4.00 -2.66 -3.79
CA THR A 76 4.04 -3.79 -2.86
C THR A 76 2.90 -3.64 -1.87
N ALA A 77 1.93 -4.53 -1.91
CA ALA A 77 0.84 -4.58 -0.94
C ALA A 77 1.19 -5.53 0.21
N VAL A 78 1.15 -5.02 1.42
CA VAL A 78 1.42 -5.72 2.67
C VAL A 78 0.10 -5.84 3.43
N GLU A 79 -0.50 -7.01 3.37
CA GLU A 79 -1.73 -7.34 4.09
C GLU A 79 -1.39 -7.66 5.54
N THR A 80 -2.08 -7.01 6.47
CA THR A 80 -1.96 -7.30 7.90
C THR A 80 -3.11 -8.15 8.43
N TYR A 81 -2.95 -8.73 9.61
CA TYR A 81 -4.04 -9.44 10.30
C TYR A 81 -5.11 -8.50 10.88
N SER A 82 -4.86 -7.21 10.91
CA SER A 82 -5.83 -6.23 11.41
C SER A 82 -7.14 -6.27 10.61
N ALA A 83 -8.26 -6.09 11.29
CA ALA A 83 -9.58 -6.06 10.66
C ALA A 83 -10.23 -4.66 10.74
N LYS A 84 -9.57 -3.67 11.33
CA LYS A 84 -10.25 -2.46 11.85
C LYS A 84 -9.86 -1.14 11.19
N TRP A 85 -8.95 -1.12 10.25
CA TRP A 85 -8.52 0.13 9.59
C TRP A 85 -8.37 -0.07 8.08
N GLY A 86 -8.32 0.99 7.31
CA GLY A 86 -8.19 0.94 5.86
C GLY A 86 -6.79 0.52 5.42
N GLY A 87 -6.12 1.40 4.74
CA GLY A 87 -4.73 1.27 4.30
C GLY A 87 -4.01 2.59 4.38
N PHE A 88 -2.73 2.57 4.15
CA PHE A 88 -1.92 3.75 3.90
C PHE A 88 -0.75 3.42 2.98
N THR A 89 -0.31 4.42 2.23
CA THR A 89 0.75 4.28 1.24
C THR A 89 1.92 5.19 1.57
N LEU A 90 3.11 4.60 1.64
CA LEU A 90 4.37 5.33 1.74
C LEU A 90 5.32 4.84 0.64
N GLY A 91 5.57 5.70 -0.34
CA GLY A 91 6.34 5.33 -1.52
C GLY A 91 5.67 4.21 -2.31
N SER A 92 6.38 3.13 -2.54
CA SER A 92 5.87 1.95 -3.24
C SER A 92 5.26 0.88 -2.32
N PHE A 93 5.23 1.11 -1.00
CA PHE A 93 4.65 0.19 -0.04
C PHE A 93 3.25 0.64 0.38
N ILE A 94 2.31 -0.27 0.26
CA ILE A 94 0.91 -0.12 0.65
C ILE A 94 0.66 -1.09 1.79
N ILE A 95 0.38 -0.59 2.98
CA ILE A 95 0.12 -1.41 4.16
C ILE A 95 -1.36 -1.28 4.49
N GLY A 96 -2.06 -2.39 4.71
CA GLY A 96 -3.48 -2.34 4.96
C GLY A 96 -4.04 -3.56 5.70
N HIS A 97 -5.33 -3.45 6.02
CA HIS A 97 -6.05 -4.46 6.78
C HIS A 97 -6.21 -5.79 6.00
N ARG A 98 -6.78 -6.78 6.68
CA ARG A 98 -7.14 -8.07 6.08
C ARG A 98 -8.02 -7.89 4.85
N GLY A 99 -7.59 -8.48 3.73
CA GLY A 99 -8.23 -8.35 2.42
C GLY A 99 -7.50 -7.41 1.46
N LEU A 100 -6.45 -6.71 1.89
CA LEU A 100 -5.59 -5.96 0.99
C LEU A 100 -4.75 -6.92 0.13
N HIS A 101 -4.96 -6.88 -1.17
CA HIS A 101 -4.15 -7.61 -2.14
C HIS A 101 -3.76 -6.69 -3.29
N ALA A 102 -2.58 -6.88 -3.85
CA ALA A 102 -2.12 -6.20 -5.06
C ALA A 102 -2.88 -6.74 -6.30
N ASP A 103 -4.18 -6.62 -6.27
CA ASP A 103 -5.11 -7.02 -7.33
C ASP A 103 -5.79 -5.77 -7.88
N PRO A 104 -5.74 -5.57 -9.22
CA PRO A 104 -6.43 -4.47 -9.86
C PRO A 104 -7.97 -4.47 -9.69
N ASN A 105 -8.57 -5.54 -9.15
CA ASN A 105 -9.99 -5.59 -8.79
C ASN A 105 -10.23 -5.34 -7.29
N ASN A 106 -9.20 -5.18 -6.48
CA ASN A 106 -9.33 -4.85 -5.06
C ASN A 106 -9.49 -3.34 -4.89
N SER A 107 -10.62 -2.89 -4.34
CA SER A 107 -10.96 -1.46 -4.23
C SER A 107 -9.99 -0.69 -3.33
N LEU A 108 -9.65 -1.27 -2.17
CA LEU A 108 -8.69 -0.67 -1.26
C LEU A 108 -7.32 -0.53 -1.93
N PHE A 109 -6.87 -1.59 -2.61
CA PHE A 109 -5.61 -1.53 -3.34
C PHE A 109 -5.62 -0.46 -4.43
N GLN A 110 -6.71 -0.31 -5.17
CA GLN A 110 -6.81 0.71 -6.21
C GLN A 110 -6.69 2.12 -5.64
N HIS A 111 -7.38 2.41 -4.54
CA HIS A 111 -7.30 3.68 -3.85
C HIS A 111 -5.86 3.97 -3.40
N GLU A 112 -5.27 3.06 -2.67
CA GLU A 112 -3.89 3.17 -2.19
C GLU A 112 -2.87 3.25 -3.34
N TYR A 113 -3.17 2.59 -4.47
CA TYR A 113 -2.36 2.72 -5.68
C TYR A 113 -2.40 4.14 -6.25
N GLY A 114 -3.50 4.87 -6.05
CA GLY A 114 -3.59 6.30 -6.34
C GLY A 114 -2.57 7.12 -5.54
N HIS A 115 -2.42 6.84 -4.25
CA HIS A 115 -1.40 7.45 -3.40
C HIS A 115 0.03 7.07 -3.84
N TYR A 116 0.26 5.84 -4.28
CA TYR A 116 1.53 5.46 -4.91
C TYR A 116 1.82 6.31 -6.17
N LEU A 117 0.82 6.57 -7.00
CA LEU A 117 0.99 7.44 -8.18
C LEU A 117 1.26 8.90 -7.78
N GLN A 118 0.70 9.38 -6.68
CA GLN A 118 1.04 10.69 -6.10
C GLN A 118 2.49 10.73 -5.62
N SER A 119 2.94 9.68 -4.93
CA SER A 119 4.33 9.53 -4.47
C SER A 119 5.31 9.63 -5.63
N ARG A 120 5.09 8.85 -6.68
CA ARG A 120 5.94 8.85 -7.88
C ARG A 120 5.99 10.21 -8.59
N ALA A 121 4.85 10.90 -8.63
CA ALA A 121 4.77 12.20 -9.30
C ALA A 121 5.40 13.34 -8.47
N SER A 122 5.41 13.23 -7.15
CA SER A 122 5.79 14.32 -6.25
C SER A 122 7.17 14.14 -5.61
N GLY A 123 7.74 12.94 -5.67
CA GLY A 123 9.02 12.64 -5.07
C GLY A 123 9.07 13.01 -3.58
N PRO A 124 10.15 13.63 -3.08
CA PRO A 124 10.29 13.95 -1.66
C PRO A 124 9.18 14.85 -1.10
N LEU A 125 8.52 15.61 -1.95
CA LEU A 125 7.41 16.48 -1.55
C LEU A 125 6.14 15.68 -1.16
N TYR A 126 6.07 14.38 -1.50
CA TYR A 126 4.94 13.53 -1.19
C TYR A 126 4.60 13.52 0.30
N LEU A 127 5.61 13.39 1.15
CA LEU A 127 5.41 13.32 2.61
C LEU A 127 4.68 14.57 3.13
N GLY A 128 5.15 15.76 2.75
CA GLY A 128 4.56 17.03 3.21
C GLY A 128 3.24 17.37 2.52
N LYS A 129 3.10 17.04 1.24
CA LYS A 129 1.95 17.44 0.42
C LYS A 129 0.76 16.50 0.55
N TYR A 130 1.01 15.21 0.73
CA TYR A 130 -0.02 14.16 0.69
C TYR A 130 -0.06 13.32 1.96
N ALA A 131 1.04 12.66 2.35
CA ALA A 131 1.04 11.69 3.43
C ALA A 131 0.68 12.32 4.79
N ILE A 132 1.34 13.43 5.16
CA ILE A 132 1.06 14.10 6.44
C ILE A 132 -0.35 14.69 6.48
N PRO A 133 -0.86 15.43 5.47
CA PRO A 133 -2.23 15.91 5.45
C PRO A 133 -3.27 14.81 5.50
N SER A 134 -3.10 13.71 4.72
CA SER A 134 -4.00 12.57 4.75
C SER A 134 -4.02 11.88 6.12
N PHE A 135 -2.85 11.64 6.70
CA PHE A 135 -2.73 11.06 8.05
C PHE A 135 -3.37 11.96 9.12
N TYR A 136 -3.10 13.27 9.07
CA TYR A 136 -3.70 14.23 10.00
C TYR A 136 -5.23 14.24 9.90
N ASP A 137 -5.76 14.22 8.68
CA ASP A 137 -7.20 14.20 8.45
C ASP A 137 -7.84 12.87 8.91
N THR A 138 -7.16 11.74 8.73
CA THR A 138 -7.61 10.44 9.26
C THR A 138 -7.68 10.44 10.80
N MET A 139 -6.70 11.05 11.46
CA MET A 139 -6.61 11.08 12.93
C MET A 139 -7.55 12.11 13.57
N PHE A 140 -7.73 13.27 12.93
CA PHE A 140 -8.40 14.44 13.52
C PHE A 140 -9.56 14.99 12.67
N GLY A 141 -9.70 14.52 11.43
CA GLY A 141 -10.78 14.88 10.52
C GLY A 141 -12.10 14.30 11.00
N ARG A 142 -13.15 15.14 11.07
CA ARG A 142 -14.48 14.79 11.59
C ARG A 142 -15.29 13.89 10.64
N GLY A 143 -14.71 12.83 10.10
CA GLY A 143 -15.39 11.89 9.20
C GLY A 143 -15.54 12.35 7.75
N ASN A 144 -14.88 13.43 7.35
CA ASN A 144 -14.91 13.98 5.98
C ASN A 144 -13.67 13.60 5.14
N HIS A 145 -12.88 12.64 5.60
CA HIS A 145 -11.63 12.22 4.97
C HIS A 145 -11.76 12.01 3.45
N LYS A 146 -12.77 11.28 3.01
CA LYS A 146 -13.01 10.99 1.59
C LYS A 146 -13.23 12.22 0.70
N TYR A 147 -13.60 13.37 1.27
CA TYR A 147 -13.79 14.63 0.52
C TYR A 147 -12.53 15.49 0.50
N HIS A 148 -11.48 15.08 1.17
CA HIS A 148 -10.23 15.82 1.16
C HIS A 148 -9.60 15.78 -0.25
N SER A 149 -9.05 16.90 -0.69
CA SER A 149 -8.48 17.02 -2.04
C SER A 149 -7.36 16.02 -2.34
N VAL A 150 -6.65 15.58 -1.32
CA VAL A 150 -5.61 14.55 -1.41
C VAL A 150 -6.20 13.21 -1.82
N GLU A 151 -7.29 12.80 -1.19
CA GLU A 151 -7.99 11.54 -1.42
C GLU A 151 -8.65 11.52 -2.80
N GLN A 152 -9.26 12.65 -3.18
CA GLN A 152 -9.88 12.80 -4.49
C GLN A 152 -8.85 12.77 -5.64
N ASP A 153 -7.67 13.38 -5.45
CA ASP A 153 -6.59 13.28 -6.44
C ASP A 153 -6.05 11.85 -6.53
N ALA A 154 -5.92 11.12 -5.40
CA ALA A 154 -5.55 9.71 -5.40
C ALA A 154 -6.55 8.87 -6.19
N ASN A 155 -7.85 9.02 -5.91
CA ASN A 155 -8.93 8.34 -6.62
C ASN A 155 -8.91 8.63 -8.13
N ALA A 156 -8.77 9.91 -8.51
CA ALA A 156 -8.72 10.31 -9.91
C ALA A 156 -7.51 9.69 -10.66
N ARG A 157 -6.37 9.60 -10.00
CA ARG A 157 -5.16 8.95 -10.56
C ARG A 157 -5.36 7.45 -10.70
N ALA A 158 -5.93 6.80 -9.69
CA ALA A 158 -6.24 5.38 -9.72
C ALA A 158 -7.19 5.04 -10.87
N ILE A 159 -8.31 5.75 -10.98
CA ILE A 159 -9.28 5.58 -12.07
C ILE A 159 -8.60 5.70 -13.42
N LYS A 160 -7.89 6.80 -13.66
CA LYS A 160 -7.17 7.05 -14.93
C LYS A 160 -6.13 5.97 -15.25
N TYR A 161 -5.50 5.40 -14.25
CA TYR A 161 -4.52 4.33 -14.42
C TYR A 161 -5.19 3.02 -14.80
N PHE A 162 -6.23 2.62 -14.07
CA PHE A 162 -6.88 1.32 -14.24
C PHE A 162 -7.78 1.28 -15.48
N GLU A 163 -8.47 2.38 -15.82
CA GLU A 163 -9.23 2.48 -17.06
C GLU A 163 -8.40 2.18 -18.32
N LYS A 164 -7.13 2.57 -18.32
CA LYS A 164 -6.22 2.30 -19.44
C LYS A 164 -5.70 0.87 -19.51
N ARG A 165 -5.83 0.10 -18.43
CA ARG A 165 -5.14 -1.20 -18.28
C ARG A 165 -6.08 -2.37 -18.07
N ILE A 166 -7.28 -2.12 -17.62
CA ILE A 166 -8.28 -3.16 -17.37
C ILE A 166 -9.43 -3.00 -18.35
N PRO A 167 -9.55 -3.90 -19.33
CA PRO A 167 -10.68 -3.88 -20.26
C PRO A 167 -12.01 -3.91 -19.51
N GLY A 168 -12.94 -3.01 -19.84
CA GLY A 168 -14.25 -2.93 -19.21
C GLY A 168 -14.25 -2.36 -17.77
N PHE A 169 -13.16 -1.75 -17.33
CA PHE A 169 -13.11 -1.12 -16.00
C PHE A 169 -14.19 -0.05 -15.82
N ALA A 170 -14.35 0.85 -16.80
CA ALA A 170 -15.41 1.86 -16.78
C ALA A 170 -16.81 1.25 -16.78
N ASP A 171 -17.04 0.17 -17.54
CA ASP A 171 -18.32 -0.53 -17.58
C ASP A 171 -18.65 -1.20 -16.23
N ARG A 172 -17.66 -1.78 -15.57
CA ARG A 172 -17.82 -2.36 -14.22
C ARG A 172 -18.17 -1.29 -13.19
N ARG A 173 -17.53 -0.13 -13.28
CA ARG A 173 -17.84 1.03 -12.46
C ARG A 173 -19.28 1.49 -12.63
N ASN A 174 -19.76 1.54 -13.88
CA ASN A 174 -21.11 2.02 -14.21
C ASN A 174 -22.22 0.98 -13.94
N LYS A 175 -21.87 -0.32 -13.81
CA LYS A 175 -22.87 -1.41 -13.61
C LYS A 175 -23.11 -1.79 -12.15
N GLY A 176 -22.68 -0.98 -11.19
CA GLY A 176 -22.94 -1.25 -9.77
C GLY A 176 -22.17 -2.42 -9.17
N ILE A 177 -21.28 -3.08 -9.90
CA ILE A 177 -20.39 -4.13 -9.36
C ILE A 177 -19.39 -3.51 -8.37
N ASN A 178 -19.17 -2.21 -8.52
CA ASN A 178 -18.39 -1.38 -7.63
C ASN A 178 -19.21 -0.12 -7.33
N GLU A 179 -20.39 -0.28 -6.74
CA GLU A 179 -21.19 0.86 -6.28
C GLU A 179 -20.34 1.75 -5.38
N GLY A 180 -20.21 3.02 -5.76
CA GLY A 180 -19.40 3.97 -5.01
C GLY A 180 -18.09 4.39 -5.63
N TRP A 181 -17.75 3.92 -6.81
CA TRP A 181 -16.48 4.25 -7.49
C TRP A 181 -16.56 5.46 -8.40
N ASP A 182 -17.03 6.55 -7.92
CA ASP A 182 -16.67 7.84 -8.48
C ASP A 182 -15.51 8.45 -7.70
N HIS A 183 -14.96 9.55 -8.18
CA HIS A 183 -13.87 10.24 -7.49
C HIS A 183 -14.26 10.80 -6.11
N TYR A 184 -15.56 10.78 -5.75
CA TYR A 184 -16.09 11.20 -4.46
C TYR A 184 -16.39 10.02 -3.53
N ASN A 185 -16.70 8.84 -4.08
CA ASN A 185 -17.17 7.68 -3.36
C ASN A 185 -16.33 6.45 -3.67
N TYR A 186 -15.03 6.57 -3.70
CA TYR A 186 -14.17 5.39 -3.71
C TYR A 186 -14.43 4.61 -2.43
N PRO A 187 -14.77 3.32 -2.48
CA PRO A 187 -15.01 2.56 -1.26
C PRO A 187 -13.68 2.39 -0.52
N ILE A 188 -13.56 3.09 0.57
CA ILE A 188 -12.46 2.97 1.53
C ILE A 188 -12.95 2.12 2.69
#